data_eef0d5efa334cb2041dd8673db3fa71c
#
_entry.id   eef0d5efa334cb2041dd8673db3fa71c
#
_cell.length_a   1.000
_cell.length_b   1.000
_cell.length_c   1.000
_cell.angle_alpha   90.00
_cell.angle_beta   90.00
_cell.angle_gamma   90.00
#
_symmetry.space_group_name_H-M   'P 1'
#
loop_
_entity.id
_entity.type
_entity.pdbx_description
1 polymer ?
#
loop_
_entity_poly.entity_id
_entity_poly.type
_entity_poly.pdbx_seq_one_letter_code
_entity_poly.pdbx_strand_id
1 'polypeptide(L)'
;EFYDKENDQGNLLQGPLVYDDLNNLSTHYDLKEWGAYMWGTWGTDDRGIKRENKPFEIPAQGLGLFSCRKDSWLGFNSKFRGFGGEEGYIHEKYRKNGKKTLCLPWMRWMHRFQRPHGVPYNCDLKDRFRNYMIGFHELDLDTKTVISQFKDVIPKEYILEIKRELGIIKKK
;
A
#
# COMPACT_ATOMS: atom_id res chain seq x y z
N GLU A 1 12.44 -22.24 9.94
CA GLU A 1 13.63 -22.20 9.05
C GLU A 1 13.48 -21.16 7.94
N PHE A 2 12.37 -21.16 7.15
CA PHE A 2 12.10 -20.13 6.16
C PHE A 2 11.92 -18.74 6.80
N TYR A 3 11.14 -18.69 7.88
CA TYR A 3 10.84 -17.44 8.59
C TYR A 3 12.11 -16.77 9.13
N ASP A 4 13.08 -17.55 9.56
CA ASP A 4 14.33 -17.02 10.08
C ASP A 4 15.19 -16.41 8.99
N LYS A 5 15.34 -17.05 7.83
CA LYS A 5 16.17 -16.55 6.72
C LYS A 5 15.64 -15.29 6.07
N GLU A 6 14.34 -15.27 5.72
CA GLU A 6 13.73 -14.10 5.04
C GLU A 6 13.48 -12.97 6.04
N ASN A 7 13.20 -13.28 7.28
CA ASN A 7 13.06 -12.29 8.33
C ASN A 7 14.43 -11.66 8.69
N ASP A 8 15.51 -12.43 8.64
CA ASP A 8 16.87 -11.92 8.86
C ASP A 8 17.31 -10.89 7.80
N GLN A 9 16.71 -10.92 6.61
CA GLN A 9 16.91 -9.90 5.57
C GLN A 9 16.08 -8.63 5.82
N GLY A 10 15.19 -8.64 6.80
CA GLY A 10 14.33 -7.51 7.13
C GLY A 10 13.31 -7.18 6.06
N ASN A 11 12.84 -8.17 5.32
CA ASN A 11 11.83 -8.05 4.29
C ASN A 11 10.42 -7.89 4.89
N LEU A 12 9.48 -7.37 4.08
CA LEU A 12 8.06 -7.36 4.40
C LEU A 12 7.41 -8.64 3.88
N LEU A 13 6.81 -9.41 4.77
CA LEU A 13 6.21 -10.71 4.46
C LEU A 13 4.69 -10.59 4.49
N GLN A 14 4.03 -11.08 3.46
CA GLN A 14 2.58 -11.07 3.31
C GLN A 14 2.10 -12.38 2.72
N GLY A 15 0.80 -12.58 2.63
CA GLY A 15 0.22 -13.77 2.04
C GLY A 15 -0.99 -13.44 1.17
N PRO A 16 -1.46 -14.42 0.38
CA PRO A 16 -2.64 -14.23 -0.45
C PRO A 16 -3.86 -13.82 0.37
N LEU A 17 -4.53 -12.78 -0.11
CA LEU A 17 -5.83 -12.35 0.38
C LEU A 17 -6.89 -13.25 -0.26
N VAL A 18 -7.75 -13.86 0.54
CA VAL A 18 -8.90 -14.65 0.09
C VAL A 18 -10.15 -13.78 0.20
N TYR A 19 -10.98 -13.80 -0.84
CA TYR A 19 -12.23 -13.05 -0.88
C TYR A 19 -13.33 -13.69 -0.02
N ASP A 20 -14.42 -12.96 0.21
CA ASP A 20 -15.57 -13.43 1.01
C ASP A 20 -16.21 -14.72 0.48
N ASP A 21 -16.08 -15.00 -0.82
CA ASP A 21 -16.58 -16.21 -1.47
C ASP A 21 -15.72 -17.46 -1.23
N LEU A 22 -14.55 -17.30 -0.61
CA LEU A 22 -13.55 -18.34 -0.32
C LEU A 22 -12.96 -19.06 -1.55
N ASN A 23 -13.40 -18.74 -2.75
CA ASN A 23 -12.97 -19.39 -3.98
C ASN A 23 -11.92 -18.57 -4.73
N ASN A 24 -11.99 -17.25 -4.60
CA ASN A 24 -11.09 -16.33 -5.25
C ASN A 24 -10.03 -15.83 -4.27
N LEU A 25 -8.84 -15.59 -4.79
CA LEU A 25 -7.75 -14.96 -4.02
C LEU A 25 -7.01 -13.94 -4.88
N SER A 26 -6.36 -13.00 -4.18
CA SER A 26 -5.41 -12.07 -4.78
C SER A 26 -4.07 -12.20 -4.07
N THR A 27 -2.98 -12.22 -4.85
CA THR A 27 -1.61 -12.32 -4.31
C THR A 27 -0.96 -10.97 -4.13
N HIS A 28 -1.43 -9.97 -4.88
CA HIS A 28 -0.83 -8.63 -4.89
C HIS A 28 -1.83 -7.59 -5.40
N TYR A 29 -1.49 -6.34 -5.29
CA TYR A 29 -2.02 -5.30 -6.16
C TYR A 29 -0.89 -4.55 -6.88
N ASP A 30 -1.18 -4.07 -8.09
CA ASP A 30 -0.21 -3.34 -8.89
C ASP A 30 -0.11 -1.88 -8.40
N LEU A 31 1.13 -1.36 -8.37
CA LEU A 31 1.42 0.04 -8.04
C LEU A 31 1.49 0.95 -9.28
N LYS A 32 1.31 0.40 -10.48
CA LYS A 32 1.33 1.14 -11.74
C LYS A 32 -0.06 1.31 -12.34
N GLU A 33 -0.97 0.39 -12.02
CA GLU A 33 -2.35 0.43 -12.47
C GLU A 33 -3.26 0.83 -11.32
N TRP A 34 -3.76 2.05 -11.40
CA TRP A 34 -4.64 2.61 -10.39
C TRP A 34 -6.07 2.68 -10.91
N GLY A 35 -7.00 2.24 -10.09
CA GLY A 35 -8.40 2.63 -10.21
C GLY A 35 -8.59 4.12 -9.87
N ALA A 36 -9.83 4.60 -9.92
CA ALA A 36 -10.13 5.98 -9.56
C ALA A 36 -9.56 6.33 -8.18
N TYR A 37 -8.99 7.53 -8.05
CA TYR A 37 -8.41 8.03 -6.80
C TYR A 37 -7.32 7.13 -6.23
N MET A 38 -6.55 6.50 -7.11
CA MET A 38 -5.43 5.61 -6.77
C MET A 38 -5.83 4.43 -5.87
N TRP A 39 -7.00 3.84 -6.11
CA TRP A 39 -7.31 2.51 -5.58
C TRP A 39 -6.47 1.48 -6.32
N GLY A 40 -5.80 0.59 -5.57
CA GLY A 40 -4.99 -0.47 -6.16
C GLY A 40 -5.84 -1.48 -6.95
N THR A 41 -5.29 -1.97 -8.03
CA THR A 41 -5.88 -3.04 -8.83
C THR A 41 -5.36 -4.40 -8.36
N TRP A 42 -6.26 -5.24 -7.88
CA TRP A 42 -5.91 -6.56 -7.37
C TRP A 42 -5.58 -7.54 -8.49
N GLY A 43 -4.51 -8.30 -8.30
CA GLY A 43 -4.05 -9.32 -9.23
C GLY A 43 -3.74 -10.65 -8.56
N THR A 44 -3.72 -11.71 -9.37
CA THR A 44 -3.40 -13.07 -8.93
C THR A 44 -2.24 -13.61 -9.75
N ASP A 45 -1.21 -14.07 -9.05
CA ASP A 45 -0.07 -14.77 -9.62
C ASP A 45 -0.22 -16.27 -9.32
N ASP A 46 -0.04 -17.10 -10.33
CA ASP A 46 -0.19 -18.57 -10.23
C ASP A 46 0.70 -19.19 -9.15
N ARG A 47 1.85 -18.56 -8.87
CA ARG A 47 2.73 -18.98 -7.79
C ARG A 47 2.08 -18.92 -6.40
N GLY A 48 1.06 -18.08 -6.22
CA GLY A 48 0.32 -17.94 -4.96
C GLY A 48 -0.88 -18.89 -4.82
N ILE A 49 -1.25 -19.62 -5.91
CA ILE A 49 -2.44 -20.48 -5.90
C ILE A 49 -2.25 -21.74 -5.05
N LYS A 50 -1.05 -22.34 -5.05
CA LYS A 50 -0.76 -23.53 -4.25
C LYS A 50 0.04 -23.16 -3.02
N ARG A 51 -0.41 -23.64 -1.85
CA ARG A 51 0.22 -23.33 -0.55
C ARG A 51 1.65 -23.82 -0.43
N GLU A 52 1.98 -24.91 -1.09
CA GLU A 52 3.30 -25.54 -1.10
C GLU A 52 4.32 -24.84 -2.01
N ASN A 53 3.90 -23.87 -2.80
CA ASN A 53 4.80 -23.11 -3.66
C ASN A 53 5.77 -22.28 -2.83
N LYS A 54 6.92 -21.98 -3.45
CA LYS A 54 7.94 -21.11 -2.84
C LYS A 54 7.46 -19.65 -2.76
N PRO A 55 7.94 -18.90 -1.76
CA PRO A 55 7.74 -17.46 -1.70
C PRO A 55 8.25 -16.75 -2.94
N PHE A 56 7.60 -15.65 -3.28
CA PHE A 56 7.97 -14.83 -4.43
C PHE A 56 7.73 -13.36 -4.15
N GLU A 57 8.48 -12.51 -4.84
CA GLU A 57 8.38 -11.06 -4.71
C GLU A 57 7.10 -10.54 -5.37
N ILE A 58 6.45 -9.59 -4.69
CA ILE A 58 5.24 -8.92 -5.15
C ILE A 58 5.40 -7.40 -5.08
N PRO A 59 4.69 -6.62 -5.93
CA PRO A 59 4.76 -5.16 -5.88
C PRO A 59 4.15 -4.60 -4.59
N ALA A 60 2.99 -5.05 -4.20
CA ALA A 60 2.30 -4.66 -2.96
C ALA A 60 1.19 -5.65 -2.61
N GLN A 61 0.66 -5.54 -1.40
CA GLN A 61 -0.52 -6.25 -0.93
C GLN A 61 -1.24 -5.39 0.13
N GLY A 62 -2.49 -5.71 0.43
CA GLY A 62 -3.21 -5.09 1.53
C GLY A 62 -2.54 -5.37 2.88
N LEU A 63 -2.59 -4.40 3.78
CA LEU A 63 -1.94 -4.51 5.11
C LEU A 63 -2.83 -5.20 6.17
N GLY A 64 -3.88 -5.89 5.77
CA GLY A 64 -4.72 -6.65 6.70
C GLY A 64 -3.97 -7.78 7.42
N LEU A 65 -2.97 -8.36 6.76
CA LEU A 65 -2.01 -9.28 7.37
C LEU A 65 -0.62 -9.05 6.77
N PHE A 66 0.34 -8.73 7.61
CA PHE A 66 1.75 -8.68 7.24
C PHE A 66 2.64 -9.04 8.43
N SER A 67 3.89 -9.36 8.13
CA SER A 67 4.91 -9.64 9.15
C SER A 67 6.25 -9.05 8.72
N CYS A 68 7.01 -8.57 9.68
CA CYS A 68 8.40 -8.16 9.52
C CYS A 68 9.11 -8.24 10.87
N ARG A 69 10.42 -8.17 10.88
CA ARG A 69 11.18 -7.98 12.13
C ARG A 69 10.86 -6.61 12.72
N LYS A 70 10.80 -6.53 14.04
CA LYS A 70 10.54 -5.27 14.75
C LYS A 70 11.60 -4.21 14.43
N ASP A 71 12.86 -4.60 14.34
CA ASP A 71 14.00 -3.74 14.03
C ASP A 71 14.09 -3.35 12.54
N SER A 72 13.35 -4.04 11.67
CA SER A 72 13.26 -3.73 10.24
C SER A 72 12.00 -2.96 9.85
N TRP A 73 11.10 -2.70 10.80
CA TRP A 73 9.90 -1.93 10.55
C TRP A 73 10.22 -0.46 10.23
N LEU A 74 9.93 -0.04 9.00
CA LEU A 74 10.28 1.30 8.50
C LEU A 74 9.26 2.39 8.90
N GLY A 75 8.12 1.99 9.46
CA GLY A 75 7.08 2.92 9.91
C GLY A 75 6.39 3.70 8.81
N PHE A 76 5.22 4.23 9.13
CA PHE A 76 4.51 5.20 8.29
C PHE A 76 5.00 6.61 8.55
N ASN A 77 4.74 7.51 7.60
CA ASN A 77 4.98 8.93 7.84
C ASN A 77 4.00 9.46 8.90
N SER A 78 4.52 10.15 9.91
CA SER A 78 3.73 10.67 11.04
C SER A 78 2.70 11.74 10.65
N LYS A 79 2.78 12.28 9.43
CA LYS A 79 1.84 13.26 8.89
C LYS A 79 0.64 12.63 8.17
N PHE A 80 0.62 11.30 8.02
CA PHE A 80 -0.51 10.59 7.43
C PHE A 80 -1.76 10.75 8.30
N ARG A 81 -2.93 10.85 7.65
CA ARG A 81 -4.23 11.02 8.29
C ARG A 81 -5.24 10.08 7.66
N GLY A 82 -6.24 9.67 8.45
CA GLY A 82 -7.34 8.85 7.96
C GLY A 82 -6.87 7.57 7.24
N PHE A 83 -7.49 7.29 6.11
CA PHE A 83 -7.30 6.05 5.35
C PHE A 83 -6.85 6.30 3.91
N GLY A 84 -5.94 5.47 3.41
CA GLY A 84 -5.51 5.38 2.02
C GLY A 84 -4.12 5.95 1.75
N GLY A 85 -3.38 5.28 0.88
CA GLY A 85 -2.02 5.62 0.47
C GLY A 85 -0.92 4.93 1.29
N GLU A 86 -1.23 4.44 2.49
CA GLU A 86 -0.27 3.79 3.40
C GLU A 86 0.28 2.48 2.86
N GLU A 87 -0.55 1.70 2.19
CA GLU A 87 -0.16 0.39 1.64
C GLU A 87 0.91 0.56 0.56
N GLY A 88 0.62 1.33 -0.49
CA GLY A 88 1.59 1.60 -1.54
C GLY A 88 2.87 2.25 -1.03
N TYR A 89 2.73 3.19 -0.09
CA TYR A 89 3.85 3.87 0.54
C TYR A 89 4.80 2.92 1.26
N ILE A 90 4.30 2.04 2.15
CA ILE A 90 5.21 1.18 2.93
C ILE A 90 5.93 0.17 2.04
N HIS A 91 5.26 -0.39 1.04
CA HIS A 91 5.89 -1.31 0.10
C HIS A 91 6.99 -0.62 -0.71
N GLU A 92 6.74 0.59 -1.22
CA GLU A 92 7.76 1.35 -1.94
C GLU A 92 8.91 1.78 -1.02
N LYS A 93 8.61 2.14 0.23
CA LYS A 93 9.62 2.46 1.23
C LYS A 93 10.57 1.28 1.48
N TYR A 94 10.05 0.05 1.56
CA TYR A 94 10.87 -1.15 1.67
C TYR A 94 11.78 -1.31 0.45
N ARG A 95 11.24 -1.18 -0.79
CA ARG A 95 12.04 -1.27 -2.02
C ARG A 95 13.14 -0.20 -2.08
N LYS A 96 12.85 1.04 -1.74
CA LYS A 96 13.83 2.14 -1.69
C LYS A 96 14.94 1.89 -0.67
N ASN A 97 14.69 1.07 0.34
CA ASN A 97 15.68 0.64 1.32
C ASN A 97 16.36 -0.71 0.96
N GLY A 98 16.29 -1.14 -0.31
CA GLY A 98 16.91 -2.37 -0.79
C GLY A 98 16.28 -3.65 -0.24
N LYS A 99 15.06 -3.57 0.29
CA LYS A 99 14.31 -4.70 0.86
C LYS A 99 13.21 -5.15 -0.10
N LYS A 100 12.67 -6.33 0.14
CA LYS A 100 11.62 -6.93 -0.68
C LYS A 100 10.30 -7.00 0.06
N THR A 101 9.23 -7.11 -0.71
CA THR A 101 7.94 -7.59 -0.26
C THR A 101 7.72 -8.97 -0.83
N LEU A 102 7.49 -9.97 0.03
CA LEU A 102 7.34 -11.35 -0.37
C LEU A 102 5.94 -11.86 -0.08
N CYS A 103 5.34 -12.52 -1.05
CA CYS A 103 4.14 -13.31 -0.88
C CYS A 103 4.54 -14.72 -0.41
N LEU A 104 3.99 -15.13 0.73
CA LEU A 104 4.10 -16.49 1.29
C LEU A 104 2.81 -17.25 0.96
N PRO A 105 2.78 -18.19 -0.02
CA PRO A 105 1.55 -18.79 -0.50
C PRO A 105 0.70 -19.50 0.57
N TRP A 106 1.32 -19.94 1.65
CA TRP A 106 0.64 -20.58 2.78
C TRP A 106 0.05 -19.62 3.82
N MET A 107 0.50 -18.34 3.87
CA MET A 107 0.08 -17.35 4.84
C MET A 107 -1.20 -16.64 4.37
N ARG A 108 -2.24 -17.41 4.11
CA ARG A 108 -3.52 -16.89 3.60
C ARG A 108 -4.34 -16.27 4.70
N TRP A 109 -5.03 -15.19 4.33
CA TRP A 109 -5.96 -14.50 5.21
C TRP A 109 -7.21 -14.08 4.43
N MET A 110 -8.33 -13.99 5.10
CA MET A 110 -9.59 -13.58 4.48
C MET A 110 -9.84 -12.11 4.75
N HIS A 111 -10.08 -11.36 3.66
CA HIS A 111 -10.51 -9.97 3.74
C HIS A 111 -12.03 -9.91 3.58
N ARG A 112 -12.72 -9.42 4.59
CA ARG A 112 -14.15 -9.17 4.51
C ARG A 112 -14.42 -7.84 3.82
N PHE A 113 -14.71 -7.89 2.51
CA PHE A 113 -15.12 -6.70 1.75
C PHE A 113 -16.56 -6.31 2.06
N GLN A 114 -17.44 -7.30 2.25
CA GLN A 114 -18.82 -7.04 2.66
C GLN A 114 -18.88 -6.71 4.15
N ARG A 115 -19.28 -5.48 4.44
CA ARG A 115 -19.41 -4.95 5.80
C ARG A 115 -20.83 -4.44 6.01
N PRO A 116 -21.70 -5.18 6.73
CA PRO A 116 -23.12 -4.82 6.90
C PRO A 116 -23.35 -3.42 7.49
N HIS A 117 -22.39 -2.94 8.28
CA HIS A 117 -22.44 -1.63 8.94
C HIS A 117 -21.48 -0.60 8.35
N GLY A 118 -20.99 -0.84 7.12
CA GLY A 118 -19.98 0.01 6.50
C GLY A 118 -18.58 -0.13 7.12
N VAL A 119 -17.66 0.74 6.71
CA VAL A 119 -16.31 0.80 7.28
C VAL A 119 -16.29 1.61 8.58
N PRO A 120 -15.58 1.16 9.63
CA PRO A 120 -15.55 1.84 10.93
C PRO A 120 -14.59 3.05 10.98
N TYR A 121 -14.14 3.53 9.83
CA TYR A 121 -13.19 4.63 9.71
C TYR A 121 -13.60 5.58 8.58
N ASN A 122 -13.13 6.82 8.67
CA ASN A 122 -13.37 7.82 7.63
C ASN A 122 -12.49 7.56 6.39
N CYS A 123 -13.13 7.51 5.21
CA CYS A 123 -12.46 7.40 3.91
C CYS A 123 -12.44 8.75 3.18
N ASP A 124 -12.04 9.82 3.83
CA ASP A 124 -11.98 11.16 3.24
C ASP A 124 -10.94 11.22 2.10
N LEU A 125 -11.38 11.67 0.92
CA LEU A 125 -10.51 11.81 -0.24
C LEU A 125 -9.43 12.87 -0.04
N LYS A 126 -9.63 13.87 0.82
CA LYS A 126 -8.59 14.86 1.15
C LYS A 126 -7.45 14.23 1.94
N ASP A 127 -7.78 13.39 2.94
CA ASP A 127 -6.78 12.66 3.70
C ASP A 127 -6.02 11.68 2.81
N ARG A 128 -6.73 10.96 1.95
CA ARG A 128 -6.14 10.05 0.98
C ARG A 128 -5.20 10.79 0.01
N PHE A 129 -5.64 11.88 -0.60
CA PHE A 129 -4.80 12.73 -1.45
C PHE A 129 -3.56 13.21 -0.71
N ARG A 130 -3.74 13.73 0.53
CA ARG A 130 -2.64 14.19 1.39
C ARG A 130 -1.61 13.09 1.64
N ASN A 131 -2.04 11.90 1.99
CA ASN A 131 -1.17 10.76 2.27
C ASN A 131 -0.35 10.39 1.02
N TYR A 132 -0.98 10.30 -0.15
CA TYR A 132 -0.26 10.06 -1.40
C TYR A 132 0.75 11.16 -1.73
N MET A 133 0.39 12.44 -1.58
CA MET A 133 1.31 13.55 -1.83
C MET A 133 2.53 13.51 -0.91
N ILE A 134 2.31 13.27 0.39
CA ILE A 134 3.39 13.15 1.38
C ILE A 134 4.26 11.93 1.07
N GLY A 135 3.65 10.78 0.84
CA GLY A 135 4.37 9.53 0.57
C GLY A 135 5.20 9.60 -0.70
N PHE A 136 4.63 10.10 -1.80
CA PHE A 136 5.34 10.29 -3.06
C PHE A 136 6.49 11.29 -2.93
N HIS A 137 6.28 12.39 -2.21
CA HIS A 137 7.34 13.37 -1.97
C HIS A 137 8.48 12.81 -1.11
N GLU A 138 8.18 12.11 -0.01
CA GLU A 138 9.19 11.47 0.85
C GLU A 138 10.02 10.43 0.09
N LEU A 139 9.36 9.67 -0.78
CA LEU A 139 9.99 8.59 -1.54
C LEU A 139 10.57 9.05 -2.88
N ASP A 140 10.61 10.35 -3.14
CA ASP A 140 11.13 10.91 -4.39
C ASP A 140 10.43 10.30 -5.64
N LEU A 141 9.10 10.23 -5.58
CA LEU A 141 8.23 9.82 -6.67
C LEU A 141 7.53 11.04 -7.29
N ASP A 142 7.05 10.89 -8.53
CA ASP A 142 6.40 12.01 -9.24
C ASP A 142 5.01 12.34 -8.64
N THR A 143 4.95 13.39 -7.85
CA THR A 143 3.70 13.91 -7.26
C THR A 143 2.69 14.43 -8.29
N LYS A 144 3.09 14.66 -9.55
CA LYS A 144 2.15 15.06 -10.61
C LYS A 144 1.16 13.94 -10.91
N THR A 145 1.59 12.69 -10.81
CA THR A 145 0.71 11.52 -10.93
C THR A 145 -0.43 11.59 -9.93
N VAL A 146 -0.12 11.86 -8.65
CA VAL A 146 -1.14 12.01 -7.59
C VAL A 146 -2.10 13.15 -7.95
N ILE A 147 -1.57 14.32 -8.29
CA ILE A 147 -2.40 15.48 -8.63
C ILE A 147 -3.35 15.16 -9.79
N SER A 148 -2.86 14.48 -10.84
CA SER A 148 -3.68 14.12 -11.99
C SER A 148 -4.88 13.25 -11.65
N GLN A 149 -4.71 12.34 -10.70
CA GLN A 149 -5.76 11.40 -10.25
C GLN A 149 -6.84 12.06 -9.36
N PHE A 150 -6.51 13.17 -8.72
CA PHE A 150 -7.39 13.81 -7.74
C PHE A 150 -7.87 15.22 -8.13
N LYS A 151 -7.38 15.80 -9.23
CA LYS A 151 -7.62 17.20 -9.62
C LYS A 151 -9.10 17.57 -9.75
N ASP A 152 -9.95 16.60 -10.10
CA ASP A 152 -11.38 16.84 -10.37
C ASP A 152 -12.25 16.74 -9.09
N VAL A 153 -11.68 16.24 -7.99
CA VAL A 153 -12.41 16.02 -6.72
C VAL A 153 -11.79 16.75 -5.53
N ILE A 154 -10.52 17.14 -5.62
CA ILE A 154 -9.84 17.89 -4.58
C ILE A 154 -9.75 19.38 -4.98
N PRO A 155 -10.21 20.31 -4.11
CA PRO A 155 -10.13 21.74 -4.39
C PRO A 155 -8.70 22.20 -4.69
N LYS A 156 -8.55 23.07 -5.69
CA LYS A 156 -7.24 23.59 -6.13
C LYS A 156 -6.48 24.27 -4.98
N GLU A 157 -7.18 24.95 -4.12
CA GLU A 157 -6.62 25.63 -2.93
C GLU A 157 -5.97 24.62 -2.00
N TYR A 158 -6.61 23.45 -1.76
CA TYR A 158 -6.06 22.39 -0.92
C TYR A 158 -4.83 21.73 -1.57
N ILE A 159 -4.84 21.53 -2.89
CA ILE A 159 -3.65 21.05 -3.62
C ILE A 159 -2.47 22.02 -3.43
N LEU A 160 -2.71 23.33 -3.53
CA LEU A 160 -1.69 24.35 -3.34
C LEU A 160 -1.20 24.41 -1.89
N GLU A 161 -2.07 24.22 -0.92
CA GLU A 161 -1.73 24.13 0.51
C GLU A 161 -0.73 22.97 0.74
N ILE A 162 -1.06 21.76 0.31
CA ILE A 162 -0.18 20.60 0.46
C ILE A 162 1.15 20.81 -0.28
N LYS A 163 1.15 21.38 -1.49
CA LYS A 163 2.39 21.69 -2.20
C LYS A 163 3.28 22.69 -1.45
N ARG A 164 2.71 23.68 -0.76
CA ARG A 164 3.47 24.62 0.09
C ARG A 164 4.00 23.93 1.35
N GLU A 165 3.20 23.08 1.98
CA GLU A 165 3.61 22.31 3.15
C GLU A 165 4.82 21.42 2.84
N LEU A 166 4.83 20.80 1.65
CA LEU A 166 5.93 19.95 1.17
C LEU A 166 7.11 20.71 0.60
N GLY A 167 7.03 22.05 0.48
CA GLY A 167 8.09 22.87 -0.10
C GLY A 167 8.21 22.73 -1.63
N ILE A 168 7.24 22.11 -2.30
CA ILE A 168 7.21 21.97 -3.78
C ILE A 168 7.02 23.33 -4.44
N ILE A 169 6.31 24.24 -3.78
CA ILE A 169 6.16 25.65 -4.19
C ILE A 169 6.43 26.57 -3.01
N LYS A 170 6.95 27.81 -3.31
CA LYS A 170 7.24 28.80 -2.27
C LYS A 170 5.96 29.22 -1.53
N LYS A 171 6.09 29.44 -0.23
CA LYS A 171 5.06 30.18 0.56
C LYS A 171 5.00 31.60 -0.01
N LYS A 172 3.79 32.05 -0.36
CA LYS A 172 3.57 33.48 -0.66
C LYS A 172 3.64 34.28 0.61
#